data_e4d561b134985a69eb7b5f031ab5afae
#
_entry.id   e4d561b134985a69eb7b5f031ab5afae
#
_cell.length_a   1.000
_cell.length_b   1.000
_cell.length_c   1.000
_cell.angle_alpha   90.00
_cell.angle_beta   90.00
_cell.angle_gamma   90.00
#
_symmetry.space_group_name_H-M   'P 1'
#
loop_
_entity.id
_entity.type
_entity.pdbx_description
1 polymer ?
#
loop_
_entity_poly.entity_id
_entity_poly.type
_entity_poly.pdbx_seq_one_letter_code
_entity_poly.pdbx_strand_id
1 'polypeptide(L)'
;RMLEEFGLDPKEGHIINGHVPVHQLEGENPVKCGGKVIVIDGGFCEAYRNVTGIAGYTLIYSSYGLSLTAHEPFTSAEDAVATERDIVSNRVAVRYNPRRALVGDTDNGKALKERIQELKQLLDAYRKGVIKEKK
;
A
#
# COMPACT_ATOMS: atom_id res chain seq x y z
N ARG A 1 4.58 18.05 -7.67
CA ARG A 1 5.37 18.06 -8.92
C ARG A 1 5.71 16.64 -9.40
N MET A 2 6.49 15.84 -8.62
CA MET A 2 6.84 14.46 -9.05
C MET A 2 5.60 13.59 -9.30
N LEU A 3 4.63 13.55 -8.39
CA LEU A 3 3.38 12.81 -8.58
C LEU A 3 2.61 13.30 -9.82
N GLU A 4 2.56 14.60 -10.07
CA GLU A 4 1.90 15.20 -11.22
C GLU A 4 2.55 14.81 -12.55
N GLU A 5 3.90 14.72 -12.58
CA GLU A 5 4.64 14.24 -13.76
C GLU A 5 4.28 12.79 -14.14
N PHE A 6 3.88 11.99 -13.16
CA PHE A 6 3.36 10.63 -13.37
C PHE A 6 1.82 10.56 -13.49
N GLY A 7 1.14 11.70 -13.63
CA GLY A 7 -0.31 11.76 -13.77
C GLY A 7 -1.09 11.37 -12.52
N LEU A 8 -0.46 11.43 -11.35
CA LEU A 8 -1.08 11.08 -10.08
C LEU A 8 -1.54 12.34 -9.32
N ASP A 9 -2.65 12.22 -8.59
CA ASP A 9 -3.11 13.30 -7.71
C ASP A 9 -2.11 13.49 -6.54
N PRO A 10 -1.50 14.68 -6.39
CA PRO A 10 -0.58 14.96 -5.29
C PRO A 10 -1.22 14.86 -3.91
N LYS A 11 -2.53 15.00 -3.81
CA LYS A 11 -3.24 14.88 -2.52
C LYS A 11 -3.43 13.43 -2.10
N GLU A 12 -3.66 12.54 -3.07
CA GLU A 12 -3.97 11.14 -2.82
C GLU A 12 -2.76 10.22 -3.02
N GLY A 13 -1.85 10.58 -3.94
CA GLY A 13 -0.69 9.77 -4.31
C GLY A 13 0.38 9.70 -3.21
N HIS A 14 1.13 8.61 -3.24
CA HIS A 14 2.28 8.36 -2.36
C HIS A 14 3.48 7.93 -3.19
N ILE A 15 4.68 8.21 -2.70
CA ILE A 15 5.95 7.72 -3.23
C ILE A 15 6.48 6.69 -2.26
N ILE A 16 6.72 5.48 -2.73
CA ILE A 16 7.29 4.39 -1.93
C ILE A 16 8.72 4.14 -2.43
N ASN A 17 9.68 4.18 -1.51
CA ASN A 17 11.09 3.94 -1.79
C ASN A 17 11.58 2.72 -1.02
N GLY A 18 12.21 1.77 -1.71
CA GLY A 18 12.74 0.53 -1.15
C GLY A 18 14.25 0.32 -1.41
N HIS A 19 15.01 1.39 -1.70
CA HIS A 19 16.42 1.26 -2.07
C HIS A 19 17.40 1.84 -1.04
N VAL A 20 17.01 2.89 -0.34
CA VAL A 20 17.88 3.54 0.65
C VAL A 20 17.36 3.21 2.04
N PRO A 21 18.13 2.46 2.87
CA PRO A 21 17.70 2.08 4.20
C PRO A 21 17.45 3.27 5.11
N VAL A 22 16.47 3.12 6.00
CA VAL A 22 16.18 4.11 7.06
C VAL A 22 17.20 3.96 8.19
N HIS A 23 17.84 5.04 8.57
CA HIS A 23 18.77 5.11 9.69
C HIS A 23 18.00 5.31 11.02
N GLN A 24 17.29 4.29 11.46
CA GLN A 24 16.44 4.38 12.66
C GLN A 24 17.23 4.68 13.93
N LEU A 25 18.45 4.16 14.06
CA LEU A 25 19.33 4.43 15.20
C LEU A 25 19.69 5.92 15.32
N GLU A 26 19.69 6.64 14.19
CA GLU A 26 19.89 8.09 14.13
C GLU A 26 18.58 8.88 14.27
N GLY A 27 17.46 8.20 14.52
CA GLY A 27 16.14 8.83 14.66
C GLY A 27 15.46 9.18 13.34
N GLU A 28 15.91 8.62 12.21
CA GLU A 28 15.28 8.85 10.92
C GLU A 28 13.88 8.21 10.88
N ASN A 29 12.88 9.00 10.44
CA ASN A 29 11.52 8.51 10.30
C ASN A 29 11.30 7.96 8.86
N PRO A 30 10.81 6.71 8.71
CA PRO A 30 10.48 6.16 7.40
C PRO A 30 9.33 6.86 6.69
N VAL A 31 8.46 7.54 7.43
CA VAL A 31 7.33 8.31 6.89
C VAL A 31 7.72 9.77 6.79
N LYS A 32 7.89 10.27 5.57
CA LYS A 32 8.38 11.62 5.27
C LYS A 32 7.30 12.47 4.59
N CYS A 33 7.49 13.78 4.61
CA CYS A 33 6.62 14.74 3.93
C CYS A 33 5.13 14.56 4.28
N GLY A 34 4.82 14.36 5.57
CA GLY A 34 3.44 14.17 6.02
C GLY A 34 2.75 12.93 5.43
N GLY A 35 3.50 11.84 5.22
CA GLY A 35 2.99 10.60 4.66
C GLY A 35 3.04 10.51 3.14
N LYS A 36 3.57 11.52 2.44
CA LYS A 36 3.69 11.49 0.97
C LYS A 36 4.84 10.64 0.47
N VAL A 37 5.90 10.50 1.25
CA VAL A 37 7.05 9.64 0.95
C VAL A 37 7.18 8.60 2.06
N ILE A 38 7.23 7.34 1.69
CA ILE A 38 7.34 6.21 2.60
C ILE A 38 8.56 5.40 2.19
N VAL A 39 9.52 5.27 3.11
CA VAL A 39 10.70 4.42 2.91
C VAL A 39 10.45 3.08 3.57
N ILE A 40 10.51 2.00 2.79
CA ILE A 40 10.23 0.64 3.27
C ILE A 40 11.48 -0.22 3.42
N ASP A 41 12.66 0.31 3.08
CA ASP A 41 13.93 -0.37 3.28
C ASP A 41 14.40 -0.17 4.72
N GLY A 42 14.54 -1.26 5.45
CA GLY A 42 15.08 -1.29 6.79
C GLY A 42 16.45 -1.94 6.91
N GLY A 43 17.09 -2.25 5.75
CA GLY A 43 18.39 -2.91 5.73
C GLY A 43 18.32 -4.37 6.18
N PHE A 44 17.57 -5.21 5.45
CA PHE A 44 17.45 -6.66 5.74
C PHE A 44 18.79 -7.41 5.70
N CYS A 45 19.77 -6.86 4.99
CA CYS A 45 21.11 -7.44 4.93
C CYS A 45 21.81 -7.35 6.27
N GLU A 46 22.47 -8.43 6.67
CA GLU A 46 23.21 -8.52 7.95
C GLU A 46 24.23 -7.37 8.11
N ALA A 47 24.87 -6.96 7.03
CA ALA A 47 25.83 -5.86 7.01
C ALA A 47 25.23 -4.50 7.46
N TYR A 48 23.93 -4.30 7.28
CA TYR A 48 23.25 -3.05 7.63
C TYR A 48 22.58 -3.05 9.00
N ARG A 49 22.40 -4.21 9.66
CA ARG A 49 21.70 -4.32 10.96
C ARG A 49 22.26 -3.41 12.04
N ASN A 50 23.60 -3.31 12.09
CA ASN A 50 24.30 -2.46 13.08
C ASN A 50 24.13 -0.96 12.81
N VAL A 51 23.70 -0.58 11.60
CA VAL A 51 23.55 0.81 11.18
C VAL A 51 22.08 1.22 11.23
N THR A 52 21.19 0.34 10.78
CA THR A 52 19.75 0.65 10.64
C THR A 52 18.95 0.31 11.90
N GLY A 53 19.37 -0.68 12.68
CA GLY A 53 18.75 -1.04 13.96
C GLY A 53 17.43 -1.81 13.86
N ILE A 54 16.92 -2.10 12.66
CA ILE A 54 15.67 -2.84 12.45
C ILE A 54 15.84 -3.96 11.42
N ALA A 55 14.91 -4.95 11.47
CA ALA A 55 14.88 -6.05 10.50
C ALA A 55 14.20 -5.66 9.20
N GLY A 56 13.37 -4.61 9.16
CA GLY A 56 12.71 -4.10 7.98
C GLY A 56 11.34 -3.52 8.20
N TYR A 57 10.73 -3.06 7.12
CA TYR A 57 9.39 -2.50 7.12
C TYR A 57 8.45 -3.26 6.18
N THR A 58 7.18 -3.40 6.60
CA THR A 58 6.10 -3.84 5.73
C THR A 58 5.08 -2.73 5.58
N LEU A 59 4.85 -2.27 4.35
CA LEU A 59 3.77 -1.36 4.03
C LEU A 59 2.49 -2.16 3.77
N ILE A 60 1.45 -1.86 4.52
CA ILE A 60 0.14 -2.51 4.41
C ILE A 60 -0.86 -1.51 3.86
N TYR A 61 -1.41 -1.80 2.67
CA TYR A 61 -2.56 -1.09 2.12
C TYR A 61 -3.82 -1.89 2.35
N SER A 62 -4.82 -1.25 2.90
CA SER A 62 -6.13 -1.85 3.16
C SER A 62 -7.26 -0.88 2.83
N SER A 63 -8.49 -1.37 2.85
CA SER A 63 -9.68 -0.51 2.68
C SER A 63 -9.80 0.59 3.74
N TYR A 64 -9.07 0.51 4.83
CA TYR A 64 -9.01 1.51 5.90
C TYR A 64 -7.83 2.46 5.79
N GLY A 65 -6.95 2.29 4.81
CA GLY A 65 -5.82 3.18 4.55
C GLY A 65 -4.47 2.47 4.51
N LEU A 66 -3.43 3.25 4.75
CA LEU A 66 -2.03 2.83 4.74
C LEU A 66 -1.48 2.74 6.16
N SER A 67 -0.76 1.67 6.44
CA SER A 67 0.01 1.53 7.67
C SER A 67 1.38 0.93 7.39
N LEU A 68 2.36 1.34 8.17
CA LEU A 68 3.72 0.83 8.14
C LEU A 68 3.97 -0.01 9.38
N THR A 69 4.45 -1.23 9.19
CA THR A 69 4.85 -2.13 10.28
C THR A 69 6.36 -2.22 10.29
N ALA A 70 6.99 -1.85 11.40
CA ALA A 70 8.40 -2.05 11.66
C ALA A 70 8.58 -3.40 12.35
N HIS A 71 9.47 -4.23 11.82
CA HIS A 71 9.81 -5.52 12.39
C HIS A 71 11.08 -5.41 13.24
N GLU A 72 11.03 -5.89 14.47
CA GLU A 72 12.22 -5.96 15.31
C GLU A 72 13.18 -7.05 14.82
N PRO A 73 14.48 -6.89 15.06
CA PRO A 73 15.47 -7.90 14.70
C PRO A 73 15.13 -9.25 15.31
N PHE A 74 15.20 -10.30 14.50
CA PHE A 74 15.08 -11.68 14.96
C PHE A 74 16.39 -12.12 15.57
N THR A 75 16.36 -12.64 16.80
CA THR A 75 17.55 -13.03 17.55
C THR A 75 18.12 -14.36 17.04
N SER A 76 17.37 -15.45 17.23
CA SER A 76 17.68 -16.77 16.69
C SER A 76 16.45 -17.68 16.78
N ALA A 77 16.47 -18.78 16.01
CA ALA A 77 15.41 -19.78 16.05
C ALA A 77 15.37 -20.48 17.43
N GLU A 78 16.53 -20.73 18.02
CA GLU A 78 16.68 -21.37 19.33
C GLU A 78 16.08 -20.50 20.44
N ASP A 79 16.34 -19.20 20.41
CA ASP A 79 15.78 -18.25 21.37
C ASP A 79 14.26 -18.13 21.23
N ALA A 80 13.76 -18.05 20.00
CA ALA A 80 12.33 -17.97 19.72
C ALA A 80 11.59 -19.23 20.24
N VAL A 81 12.15 -20.42 20.03
CA VAL A 81 11.58 -21.67 20.52
C VAL A 81 11.66 -21.76 22.03
N ALA A 82 12.80 -21.40 22.65
CA ALA A 82 13.00 -21.48 24.09
C ALA A 82 12.14 -20.50 24.88
N THR A 83 11.87 -19.33 24.31
CA THR A 83 11.11 -18.25 24.97
C THR A 83 9.65 -18.16 24.52
N GLU A 84 9.24 -18.97 23.54
CA GLU A 84 7.92 -18.90 22.89
C GLU A 84 7.56 -17.48 22.39
N ARG A 85 8.59 -16.68 22.06
CA ARG A 85 8.41 -15.31 21.56
C ARG A 85 8.21 -15.31 20.05
N ASP A 86 7.21 -14.58 19.64
CA ASP A 86 7.05 -14.20 18.22
C ASP A 86 7.86 -12.94 17.91
N ILE A 87 8.06 -12.65 16.62
CA ILE A 87 8.69 -11.43 16.16
C ILE A 87 7.80 -10.25 16.56
N VAL A 88 8.34 -9.34 17.37
CA VAL A 88 7.64 -8.13 17.75
C VAL A 88 7.60 -7.17 16.57
N SER A 89 6.42 -6.64 16.29
CA SER A 89 6.20 -5.73 15.18
C SER A 89 5.39 -4.52 15.64
N ASN A 90 5.91 -3.32 15.37
CA ASN A 90 5.26 -2.07 15.71
C ASN A 90 4.56 -1.49 14.48
N ARG A 91 3.24 -1.33 14.54
CA ARG A 91 2.44 -0.81 13.44
C ARG A 91 2.01 0.64 13.67
N VAL A 92 2.30 1.49 12.70
CA VAL A 92 1.92 2.90 12.70
C VAL A 92 1.02 3.18 11.50
N ALA A 93 -0.10 3.85 11.73
CA ALA A 93 -0.96 4.33 10.66
C ALA A 93 -0.27 5.51 9.94
N VAL A 94 -0.08 5.39 8.63
CA VAL A 94 0.45 6.46 7.77
C VAL A 94 -0.71 7.33 7.27
N ARG A 95 -1.81 6.68 6.88
CA ARG A 95 -3.04 7.33 6.45
C ARG A 95 -4.23 6.49 6.88
N TYR A 96 -5.21 7.13 7.45
CA TYR A 96 -6.47 6.51 7.83
C TYR A 96 -7.61 7.06 6.98
N ASN A 97 -8.37 6.16 6.36
CA ASN A 97 -9.58 6.52 5.63
C ASN A 97 -10.76 6.60 6.61
N PRO A 98 -11.45 7.73 6.72
CA PRO A 98 -12.57 7.89 7.66
C PRO A 98 -13.75 6.97 7.35
N ARG A 99 -13.85 6.52 6.10
CA ARG A 99 -14.76 5.45 5.68
C ARG A 99 -13.99 4.38 4.91
N ARG A 100 -14.48 3.16 4.97
CA ARG A 100 -13.91 2.03 4.23
C ARG A 100 -13.95 2.31 2.72
N ALA A 101 -12.79 2.24 2.06
CA ALA A 101 -12.71 2.29 0.61
C ALA A 101 -13.25 0.98 0.00
N LEU A 102 -14.12 1.10 -0.97
CA LEU A 102 -14.69 -0.04 -1.70
C LEU A 102 -13.99 -0.17 -3.06
N VAL A 103 -14.06 -1.34 -3.68
CA VAL A 103 -13.57 -1.54 -5.06
C VAL A 103 -14.21 -0.53 -6.01
N GLY A 104 -15.49 -0.21 -5.82
CA GLY A 104 -16.19 0.79 -6.61
C GLY A 104 -15.69 2.23 -6.48
N ASP A 105 -14.84 2.53 -5.49
CA ASP A 105 -14.24 3.85 -5.30
C ASP A 105 -12.89 3.97 -6.02
N THR A 106 -12.32 2.84 -6.47
CA THR A 106 -11.07 2.79 -7.25
C THR A 106 -11.33 3.15 -8.72
N ASP A 107 -10.26 3.52 -9.45
CA ASP A 107 -10.38 3.85 -10.87
C ASP A 107 -10.86 2.65 -11.70
N ASN A 108 -10.36 1.44 -11.40
CA ASN A 108 -10.88 0.21 -12.00
C ASN A 108 -12.35 -0.03 -11.67
N GLY A 109 -12.77 0.25 -10.44
CA GLY A 109 -14.16 0.13 -10.02
C GLY A 109 -15.09 1.11 -10.73
N LYS A 110 -14.63 2.34 -10.98
CA LYS A 110 -15.37 3.35 -11.78
C LYS A 110 -15.52 2.89 -13.23
N ALA A 111 -14.41 2.47 -13.86
CA ALA A 111 -14.44 1.95 -15.24
C ALA A 111 -15.36 0.73 -15.37
N LEU A 112 -15.37 -0.17 -14.40
CA LEU A 112 -16.29 -1.31 -14.38
C LEU A 112 -17.76 -0.86 -14.27
N LYS A 113 -18.07 0.14 -13.46
CA LYS A 113 -19.43 0.69 -13.35
C LYS A 113 -19.92 1.27 -14.68
N GLU A 114 -19.07 2.02 -15.36
CA GLU A 114 -19.37 2.57 -16.69
C GLU A 114 -19.65 1.45 -17.69
N ARG A 115 -18.78 0.43 -17.74
CA ARG A 115 -18.97 -0.74 -18.61
C ARG A 115 -20.26 -1.50 -18.31
N ILE A 116 -20.60 -1.69 -17.05
CA ILE A 116 -21.87 -2.33 -16.68
C ILE A 116 -23.06 -1.50 -17.17
N GLN A 117 -22.96 -0.18 -17.12
CA GLN A 117 -24.02 0.69 -17.57
C GLN A 117 -24.21 0.66 -19.10
N GLU A 118 -23.10 0.68 -19.86
CA GLU A 118 -23.10 0.49 -21.32
C GLU A 118 -23.73 -0.85 -21.71
N LEU A 119 -23.34 -1.94 -21.08
CA LEU A 119 -23.87 -3.27 -21.35
C LEU A 119 -25.37 -3.39 -21.03
N LYS A 120 -25.85 -2.72 -19.98
CA LYS A 120 -27.28 -2.65 -19.68
C LYS A 120 -28.06 -1.90 -20.76
N GLN A 121 -27.52 -0.79 -21.26
CA GLN A 121 -28.13 -0.02 -22.37
C GLN A 121 -28.16 -0.85 -23.65
N LEU A 122 -27.06 -1.55 -23.96
CA LEU A 122 -26.99 -2.42 -25.13
C LEU A 122 -28.04 -3.55 -25.04
N LEU A 123 -28.13 -4.21 -23.89
CA LEU A 123 -29.12 -5.26 -23.66
C LEU A 123 -30.56 -4.74 -23.83
N ASP A 124 -30.84 -3.55 -23.32
CA ASP A 124 -32.15 -2.91 -23.46
C ASP A 124 -32.46 -2.59 -24.95
N ALA A 125 -31.47 -2.12 -25.72
CA ALA A 125 -31.59 -1.85 -27.14
C ALA A 125 -31.90 -3.13 -27.97
N TYR A 126 -31.26 -4.25 -27.63
CA TYR A 126 -31.61 -5.54 -28.24
C TYR A 126 -33.04 -5.99 -27.87
N ARG A 127 -33.42 -5.91 -26.60
CA ARG A 127 -34.77 -6.27 -26.14
C ARG A 127 -35.87 -5.43 -26.79
N LYS A 128 -35.60 -4.19 -27.06
CA LYS A 128 -36.52 -3.26 -27.73
C LYS A 128 -36.50 -3.39 -29.28
N GLY A 129 -35.64 -4.23 -29.81
CA GLY A 129 -35.49 -4.41 -31.27
C GLY A 129 -34.84 -3.23 -32.00
N VAL A 130 -34.24 -2.30 -31.27
CA VAL A 130 -33.49 -1.16 -31.84
C VAL A 130 -32.23 -1.64 -32.55
N ILE A 131 -31.59 -2.67 -31.99
CA ILE A 131 -30.43 -3.35 -32.56
C ILE A 131 -30.83 -4.80 -32.87
N LYS A 132 -30.53 -5.22 -34.11
CA LYS A 132 -30.78 -6.61 -34.56
C LYS A 132 -29.46 -7.39 -34.58
N GLU A 133 -29.50 -8.65 -34.15
CA GLU A 133 -28.38 -9.56 -34.33
C GLU A 133 -28.03 -9.67 -35.83
N LYS A 134 -26.76 -9.52 -36.18
CA LYS A 134 -26.29 -9.91 -37.53
C LYS A 134 -26.30 -11.45 -37.55
N LYS A 135 -27.14 -12.02 -38.42
CA LYS A 135 -27.07 -13.44 -38.78
C LYS A 135 -25.79 -13.72 -39.54
#